data_2e854d4741fcf342178583d9255cff29
#
_entry.id   2e854d4741fcf342178583d9255cff29
#
_cell.length_a   1.000
_cell.length_b   1.000
_cell.length_c   1.000
_cell.angle_alpha   90.00
_cell.angle_beta   90.00
_cell.angle_gamma   90.00
#
_symmetry.space_group_name_H-M   'P 1'
#
loop_
_entity.id
_entity.type
_entity.pdbx_description
1 polymer ?
#
loop_
_entity_poly.entity_id
_entity_poly.type
_entity_poly.pdbx_seq_one_letter_code
_entity_poly.pdbx_strand_id
1 'polypeptide(L)'
;MSIGQNVLNRILTEAIQAKAKHEPFLAVFDLDSTLFDLTTRMCRIVDAFAEEPKHRHRYPKECEALRNLPIQPTDWGLGEPLSRVGMTNETHHEFYRDLHQFWATCFFSDSFLHHDEPHPGAVGYVQKLHSVGAEIMYLTGRDVPRMLDGTKTSLREHGFPLDEAGIELRLKPVADWDDAEFKVDVLRECAHRFSKIYFFENEPVNLNLVAEKLPEIALVYIDSCHSGREQITSTLDTIQHFEFSAEEF
;
A
#
# COMPACT_ATOMS: atom_id res chain seq x y z
N MET A 1 -12.92 16.40 -15.80
CA MET A 1 -12.54 15.56 -14.63
C MET A 1 -12.48 14.11 -15.08
N SER A 2 -11.48 13.37 -14.61
CA SER A 2 -11.42 11.91 -14.83
C SER A 2 -12.47 11.20 -13.96
N ILE A 3 -12.76 9.92 -14.27
CA ILE A 3 -13.68 9.11 -13.45
C ILE A 3 -13.16 9.04 -12.00
N GLY A 4 -11.85 8.83 -11.80
CA GLY A 4 -11.23 8.77 -10.49
C GLY A 4 -11.37 10.08 -9.69
N GLN A 5 -11.19 11.23 -10.33
CA GLN A 5 -11.43 12.54 -9.69
C GLN A 5 -12.88 12.71 -9.21
N ASN A 6 -13.85 12.23 -10.00
CA ASN A 6 -15.25 12.27 -9.60
C ASN A 6 -15.52 11.41 -8.35
N VAL A 7 -14.89 10.23 -8.25
CA VAL A 7 -14.96 9.36 -7.05
C VAL A 7 -14.41 10.09 -5.83
N LEU A 8 -13.20 10.63 -5.93
CA LEU A 8 -12.53 11.32 -4.82
C LEU A 8 -13.30 12.56 -4.35
N ASN A 9 -13.80 13.39 -5.29
CA ASN A 9 -14.58 14.58 -4.99
C ASN A 9 -15.94 14.22 -4.34
N ARG A 10 -16.60 13.15 -4.80
CA ARG A 10 -17.81 12.65 -4.16
C ARG A 10 -17.57 12.25 -2.71
N ILE A 11 -16.52 11.49 -2.43
CA ILE A 11 -16.16 11.04 -1.07
C ILE A 11 -15.87 12.26 -0.16
N LEU A 12 -15.17 13.28 -0.66
CA LEU A 12 -14.94 14.52 0.08
C LEU A 12 -16.26 15.25 0.38
N THR A 13 -17.17 15.31 -0.59
CA THR A 13 -18.51 15.92 -0.40
C THR A 13 -19.29 15.17 0.66
N GLU A 14 -19.28 13.84 0.65
CA GLU A 14 -19.95 13.02 1.66
C GLU A 14 -19.33 13.23 3.07
N ALA A 15 -18.01 13.33 3.18
CA ALA A 15 -17.35 13.63 4.46
C ALA A 15 -17.75 15.00 5.02
N ILE A 16 -17.82 16.03 4.17
CA ILE A 16 -18.29 17.37 4.55
C ILE A 16 -19.75 17.33 5.03
N GLN A 17 -20.61 16.60 4.33
CA GLN A 17 -22.02 16.45 4.70
C GLN A 17 -22.18 15.67 6.02
N ALA A 18 -21.39 14.63 6.24
CA ALA A 18 -21.38 13.86 7.48
C ALA A 18 -20.97 14.76 8.66
N LYS A 19 -19.91 15.56 8.51
CA LYS A 19 -19.50 16.55 9.53
C LYS A 19 -20.62 17.53 9.87
N ALA A 20 -21.30 18.07 8.86
CA ALA A 20 -22.41 19.02 9.06
C ALA A 20 -23.59 18.40 9.82
N LYS A 21 -23.77 17.09 9.73
CA LYS A 21 -24.80 16.31 10.43
C LYS A 21 -24.33 15.72 11.76
N HIS A 22 -23.07 15.92 12.14
CA HIS A 22 -22.41 15.24 13.28
C HIS A 22 -22.42 13.70 13.16
N GLU A 23 -22.39 13.18 11.95
CA GLU A 23 -22.29 11.76 11.66
C GLU A 23 -20.81 11.35 11.56
N PRO A 24 -20.36 10.32 12.32
CA PRO A 24 -18.94 9.91 12.26
C PRO A 24 -18.63 9.25 10.92
N PHE A 25 -17.54 9.70 10.27
CA PHE A 25 -17.09 9.24 8.95
C PHE A 25 -15.64 8.75 9.04
N LEU A 26 -15.35 7.55 8.52
CA LEU A 26 -14.03 6.94 8.52
C LEU A 26 -13.55 6.70 7.09
N ALA A 27 -12.32 7.15 6.80
CA ALA A 27 -11.58 6.75 5.61
C ALA A 27 -10.42 5.85 6.00
N VAL A 28 -10.44 4.61 5.52
CA VAL A 28 -9.43 3.59 5.79
C VAL A 28 -8.57 3.41 4.56
N PHE A 29 -7.26 3.46 4.73
CA PHE A 29 -6.29 3.33 3.64
C PHE A 29 -5.32 2.18 3.93
N ASP A 30 -5.18 1.27 2.98
CA ASP A 30 -3.99 0.44 2.92
C ASP A 30 -2.77 1.29 2.52
N LEU A 31 -1.56 0.77 2.72
CA LEU A 31 -0.32 1.49 2.45
C LEU A 31 0.38 1.02 1.17
N ASP A 32 0.85 -0.23 1.16
CA ASP A 32 1.70 -0.78 0.10
C ASP A 32 0.92 -0.90 -1.23
N SER A 33 1.40 -0.22 -2.27
CA SER A 33 0.73 -0.10 -3.59
C SER A 33 -0.65 0.58 -3.54
N THR A 34 -1.09 1.08 -2.39
CA THR A 34 -2.30 1.90 -2.21
C THR A 34 -1.95 3.37 -2.03
N LEU A 35 -1.36 3.76 -0.89
CA LEU A 35 -0.85 5.12 -0.68
C LEU A 35 0.59 5.30 -1.18
N PHE A 36 1.38 4.21 -1.25
CA PHE A 36 2.79 4.24 -1.63
C PHE A 36 3.09 3.38 -2.86
N ASP A 37 3.86 3.93 -3.79
CA ASP A 37 4.60 3.20 -4.82
C ASP A 37 5.87 2.59 -4.20
N LEU A 38 6.07 1.31 -4.39
CA LEU A 38 7.16 0.54 -3.79
C LEU A 38 8.37 0.37 -4.71
N THR A 39 8.32 0.90 -5.92
CA THR A 39 9.34 0.72 -6.96
C THR A 39 10.71 1.16 -6.46
N THR A 40 10.80 2.33 -5.84
CA THR A 40 12.07 2.86 -5.31
C THR A 40 12.61 1.97 -4.20
N ARG A 41 11.78 1.50 -3.25
CA ARG A 41 12.19 0.55 -2.22
C ARG A 41 12.74 -0.73 -2.83
N MET A 42 12.05 -1.30 -3.82
CA MET A 42 12.50 -2.51 -4.49
C MET A 42 13.85 -2.31 -5.20
N CYS A 43 14.05 -1.20 -5.92
CA CYS A 43 15.32 -0.85 -6.53
C CYS A 43 16.45 -0.76 -5.49
N ARG A 44 16.22 -0.07 -4.37
CA ARG A 44 17.23 0.08 -3.31
C ARG A 44 17.63 -1.22 -2.64
N ILE A 45 16.68 -2.15 -2.45
CA ILE A 45 16.99 -3.47 -1.92
C ILE A 45 17.85 -4.27 -2.91
N VAL A 46 17.53 -4.22 -4.20
CA VAL A 46 18.30 -4.88 -5.25
C VAL A 46 19.72 -4.30 -5.36
N ASP A 47 19.85 -2.97 -5.32
CA ASP A 47 21.14 -2.27 -5.29
C ASP A 47 21.99 -2.71 -4.09
N ALA A 48 21.37 -2.74 -2.88
CA ALA A 48 22.04 -3.16 -1.66
C ALA A 48 22.57 -4.61 -1.74
N PHE A 49 21.78 -5.54 -2.33
CA PHE A 49 22.26 -6.90 -2.59
C PHE A 49 23.48 -6.90 -3.53
N ALA A 50 23.39 -6.16 -4.63
CA ALA A 50 24.45 -6.11 -5.65
C ALA A 50 25.74 -5.43 -5.15
N GLU A 51 25.63 -4.54 -4.16
CA GLU A 51 26.78 -3.84 -3.57
C GLU A 51 27.52 -4.65 -2.49
N GLU A 52 26.87 -5.63 -1.88
CA GLU A 52 27.54 -6.44 -0.86
C GLU A 52 28.75 -7.23 -1.42
N PRO A 53 29.96 -7.11 -0.84
CA PRO A 53 31.16 -7.77 -1.34
C PRO A 53 31.01 -9.30 -1.51
N LYS A 54 30.27 -9.97 -0.61
CA LYS A 54 30.05 -11.42 -0.67
C LYS A 54 29.25 -11.80 -1.91
N HIS A 55 28.21 -11.00 -2.27
CA HIS A 55 27.35 -11.27 -3.42
C HIS A 55 28.09 -10.94 -4.72
N ARG A 56 28.80 -9.81 -4.77
CA ARG A 56 29.66 -9.44 -5.93
C ARG A 56 30.74 -10.47 -6.22
N HIS A 57 31.31 -11.08 -5.18
CA HIS A 57 32.29 -12.15 -5.35
C HIS A 57 31.65 -13.43 -5.90
N ARG A 58 30.48 -13.80 -5.38
CA ARG A 58 29.79 -15.06 -5.73
C ARG A 58 29.05 -14.97 -7.07
N TYR A 59 28.45 -13.81 -7.38
CA TYR A 59 27.55 -13.57 -8.51
C TYR A 59 27.96 -12.31 -9.31
N PRO A 60 29.19 -12.21 -9.82
CA PRO A 60 29.69 -10.96 -10.39
C PRO A 60 28.92 -10.50 -11.63
N LYS A 61 28.44 -11.40 -12.48
CA LYS A 61 27.67 -11.08 -13.69
C LYS A 61 26.23 -10.69 -13.36
N GLU A 62 25.61 -11.40 -12.45
CA GLU A 62 24.26 -11.16 -12.00
C GLU A 62 24.19 -9.82 -11.26
N CYS A 63 25.11 -9.54 -10.35
CA CYS A 63 25.17 -8.24 -9.66
C CYS A 63 25.40 -7.06 -10.62
N GLU A 64 26.16 -7.24 -11.70
CA GLU A 64 26.30 -6.21 -12.73
C GLU A 64 24.98 -5.99 -13.49
N ALA A 65 24.24 -7.07 -13.81
CA ALA A 65 22.94 -6.98 -14.47
C ALA A 65 21.87 -6.34 -13.58
N LEU A 66 21.93 -6.54 -12.25
CA LEU A 66 20.99 -5.93 -11.30
C LEU A 66 21.02 -4.40 -11.30
N ARG A 67 22.17 -3.76 -11.59
CA ARG A 67 22.32 -2.29 -11.61
C ARG A 67 21.36 -1.58 -12.55
N ASN A 68 20.88 -2.27 -13.57
CA ASN A 68 19.96 -1.74 -14.56
C ASN A 68 18.68 -2.61 -14.63
N LEU A 69 18.33 -3.27 -13.54
CA LEU A 69 17.14 -4.10 -13.50
C LEU A 69 15.90 -3.25 -13.75
N PRO A 70 15.09 -3.51 -14.81
CA PRO A 70 13.96 -2.68 -15.18
C PRO A 70 12.74 -2.99 -14.30
N ILE A 71 12.76 -2.56 -13.02
CA ILE A 71 11.63 -2.68 -12.11
C ILE A 71 10.56 -1.67 -12.51
N GLN A 72 9.32 -2.14 -12.65
CA GLN A 72 8.16 -1.33 -13.05
C GLN A 72 7.18 -1.21 -11.87
N PRO A 73 6.38 -0.11 -11.81
CA PRO A 73 5.37 0.06 -10.76
C PRO A 73 4.31 -1.05 -10.70
N THR A 74 4.18 -1.84 -11.77
CA THR A 74 3.25 -2.98 -11.87
C THR A 74 3.86 -4.31 -11.45
N ASP A 75 5.14 -4.35 -11.09
CA ASP A 75 5.79 -5.60 -10.68
C ASP A 75 5.44 -5.94 -9.23
N TRP A 76 4.77 -7.06 -9.02
CA TRP A 76 4.42 -7.54 -7.67
C TRP A 76 5.63 -7.95 -6.82
N GLY A 77 6.74 -8.27 -7.45
CA GLY A 77 7.96 -8.69 -6.78
C GLY A 77 9.14 -8.73 -7.73
N LEU A 78 10.16 -9.52 -7.41
CA LEU A 78 11.37 -9.60 -8.24
C LEU A 78 11.25 -10.57 -9.43
N GLY A 79 10.20 -11.39 -9.49
CA GLY A 79 10.07 -12.43 -10.51
C GLY A 79 9.99 -11.87 -11.93
N GLU A 80 9.12 -10.89 -12.16
CA GLU A 80 8.93 -10.27 -13.46
C GLU A 80 10.17 -9.50 -13.92
N PRO A 81 10.75 -8.55 -13.13
CA PRO A 81 11.94 -7.83 -13.59
C PRO A 81 13.14 -8.73 -13.85
N LEU A 82 13.37 -9.76 -13.02
CA LEU A 82 14.45 -10.73 -13.26
C LEU A 82 14.22 -11.54 -14.53
N SER A 83 12.98 -11.96 -14.78
CA SER A 83 12.62 -12.68 -16.01
C SER A 83 12.87 -11.86 -17.27
N ARG A 84 12.59 -10.53 -17.24
CA ARG A 84 12.87 -9.62 -18.37
C ARG A 84 14.33 -9.54 -18.75
N VAL A 85 15.24 -9.84 -17.84
CA VAL A 85 16.70 -9.88 -18.11
C VAL A 85 17.25 -11.30 -18.18
N GLY A 86 16.38 -12.32 -18.28
CA GLY A 86 16.75 -13.72 -18.46
C GLY A 86 17.27 -14.42 -17.20
N MET A 87 17.09 -13.82 -16.01
CA MET A 87 17.48 -14.42 -14.73
C MET A 87 16.25 -15.03 -14.06
N THR A 88 16.00 -16.31 -14.33
CA THR A 88 14.89 -17.06 -13.74
C THR A 88 15.40 -18.08 -12.71
N ASN A 89 14.49 -18.64 -11.90
CA ASN A 89 14.84 -19.69 -10.97
C ASN A 89 15.43 -20.93 -11.64
N GLU A 90 15.01 -21.23 -12.88
CA GLU A 90 15.53 -22.38 -13.65
C GLU A 90 16.97 -22.15 -14.13
N THR A 91 17.30 -20.92 -14.51
CA THR A 91 18.61 -20.59 -15.10
C THR A 91 19.64 -20.14 -14.07
N HIS A 92 19.22 -19.55 -12.94
CA HIS A 92 20.07 -18.92 -11.93
C HIS A 92 19.66 -19.31 -10.50
N HIS A 93 19.36 -20.58 -10.25
CA HIS A 93 18.71 -21.07 -9.01
C HIS A 93 19.33 -20.55 -7.71
N GLU A 94 20.66 -20.66 -7.53
CA GLU A 94 21.29 -20.23 -6.27
C GLU A 94 21.23 -18.71 -6.09
N PHE A 95 21.52 -17.95 -7.13
CA PHE A 95 21.42 -16.50 -7.15
C PHE A 95 19.99 -16.04 -6.86
N TYR A 96 19.01 -16.62 -7.57
CA TYR A 96 17.60 -16.31 -7.43
C TYR A 96 17.13 -16.52 -5.99
N ARG A 97 17.46 -17.66 -5.38
CA ARG A 97 17.16 -17.97 -3.99
C ARG A 97 17.80 -16.98 -3.02
N ASP A 98 19.09 -16.70 -3.17
CA ASP A 98 19.84 -15.84 -2.27
C ASP A 98 19.35 -14.39 -2.37
N LEU A 99 19.04 -13.91 -3.59
CA LEU A 99 18.45 -12.58 -3.80
C LEU A 99 17.05 -12.48 -3.19
N HIS A 100 16.17 -13.46 -3.41
CA HIS A 100 14.82 -13.45 -2.85
C HIS A 100 14.83 -13.51 -1.32
N GLN A 101 15.75 -14.27 -0.72
CA GLN A 101 15.89 -14.30 0.74
C GLN A 101 16.36 -12.96 1.29
N PHE A 102 17.33 -12.33 0.65
CA PHE A 102 17.80 -10.99 1.01
C PHE A 102 16.67 -9.97 0.87
N TRP A 103 16.00 -9.99 -0.29
CA TRP A 103 14.88 -9.12 -0.56
C TRP A 103 13.77 -9.23 0.50
N ALA A 104 13.33 -10.44 0.81
CA ALA A 104 12.29 -10.65 1.82
C ALA A 104 12.72 -10.13 3.21
N THR A 105 13.98 -10.32 3.59
CA THR A 105 14.52 -9.79 4.85
C THR A 105 14.50 -8.26 4.90
N CYS A 106 14.86 -7.60 3.79
CA CYS A 106 14.91 -6.14 3.71
C CYS A 106 13.53 -5.52 3.48
N PHE A 107 12.70 -6.13 2.63
CA PHE A 107 11.38 -5.64 2.28
C PHE A 107 10.43 -5.60 3.48
N PHE A 108 10.47 -6.65 4.31
CA PHE A 108 9.69 -6.73 5.54
C PHE A 108 10.49 -6.26 6.76
N SER A 109 11.11 -5.08 6.66
CA SER A 109 11.85 -4.46 7.75
C SER A 109 11.72 -2.94 7.73
N ASP A 110 11.96 -2.30 8.88
CA ASP A 110 11.96 -0.84 9.00
C ASP A 110 13.00 -0.15 8.08
N SER A 111 14.08 -0.86 7.75
CA SER A 111 15.30 -0.26 7.17
C SER A 111 15.10 0.38 5.80
N PHE A 112 14.16 -0.11 4.99
CA PHE A 112 13.96 0.35 3.62
C PHE A 112 12.65 1.11 3.40
N LEU A 113 11.79 1.24 4.41
CA LEU A 113 10.46 1.89 4.28
C LEU A 113 10.55 3.39 3.95
N HIS A 114 11.65 4.05 4.27
CA HIS A 114 11.90 5.45 3.92
C HIS A 114 12.12 5.66 2.40
N HIS A 115 12.21 4.59 1.63
CA HIS A 115 12.28 4.65 0.16
C HIS A 115 10.91 4.49 -0.53
N ASP A 116 9.84 4.33 0.22
CA ASP A 116 8.49 4.34 -0.34
C ASP A 116 8.15 5.74 -0.84
N GLU A 117 7.53 5.84 -2.02
CA GLU A 117 7.14 7.10 -2.62
C GLU A 117 5.60 7.24 -2.59
N PRO A 118 5.04 8.33 -2.05
CA PRO A 118 3.59 8.50 -2.10
C PRO A 118 3.04 8.52 -3.53
N HIS A 119 1.94 7.83 -3.77
CA HIS A 119 1.23 7.97 -5.05
C HIS A 119 0.80 9.44 -5.29
N PRO A 120 0.71 9.89 -6.57
CA PRO A 120 0.31 11.25 -6.90
C PRO A 120 -0.99 11.66 -6.20
N GLY A 121 -0.94 12.77 -5.45
CA GLY A 121 -2.08 13.33 -4.71
C GLY A 121 -2.39 12.66 -3.37
N ALA A 122 -1.79 11.51 -3.01
CA ALA A 122 -2.16 10.74 -1.83
C ALA A 122 -2.08 11.55 -0.52
N VAL A 123 -0.96 12.21 -0.28
CA VAL A 123 -0.77 13.04 0.94
C VAL A 123 -1.83 14.14 1.01
N GLY A 124 -1.99 14.90 -0.07
CA GLY A 124 -2.95 16.01 -0.12
C GLY A 124 -4.40 15.55 0.06
N TYR A 125 -4.76 14.39 -0.49
CA TYR A 125 -6.11 13.84 -0.35
C TYR A 125 -6.41 13.39 1.07
N VAL A 126 -5.49 12.67 1.73
CA VAL A 126 -5.65 12.24 3.13
C VAL A 126 -5.71 13.45 4.07
N GLN A 127 -4.82 14.44 3.87
CA GLN A 127 -4.86 15.69 4.63
C GLN A 127 -6.20 16.42 4.45
N LYS A 128 -6.71 16.49 3.21
CA LYS A 128 -7.99 17.15 2.92
C LYS A 128 -9.15 16.45 3.61
N LEU A 129 -9.24 15.11 3.52
CA LEU A 129 -10.28 14.33 4.22
C LEU A 129 -10.25 14.59 5.74
N HIS A 130 -9.07 14.55 6.36
CA HIS A 130 -8.92 14.85 7.78
C HIS A 130 -9.37 16.28 8.12
N SER A 131 -8.97 17.27 7.33
CA SER A 131 -9.33 18.69 7.54
C SER A 131 -10.84 18.94 7.49
N VAL A 132 -11.56 18.21 6.66
CA VAL A 132 -13.02 18.31 6.55
C VAL A 132 -13.76 17.48 7.60
N GLY A 133 -13.03 16.73 8.47
CA GLY A 133 -13.55 16.08 9.67
C GLY A 133 -13.78 14.58 9.54
N ALA A 134 -13.25 13.94 8.50
CA ALA A 134 -13.16 12.48 8.47
C ALA A 134 -12.11 12.00 9.46
N GLU A 135 -12.39 10.91 10.17
CA GLU A 135 -11.35 10.13 10.84
C GLU A 135 -10.58 9.32 9.79
N ILE A 136 -9.28 9.15 10.01
CA ILE A 136 -8.37 8.44 9.10
C ILE A 136 -7.81 7.20 9.80
N MET A 137 -7.84 6.07 9.10
CA MET A 137 -7.15 4.86 9.56
C MET A 137 -6.20 4.37 8.47
N TYR A 138 -4.93 4.18 8.83
CA TYR A 138 -3.99 3.42 8.02
C TYR A 138 -4.06 1.96 8.46
N LEU A 139 -4.49 1.06 7.57
CA LEU A 139 -4.70 -0.36 7.83
C LEU A 139 -3.87 -1.20 6.87
N THR A 140 -2.77 -1.77 7.35
CA THR A 140 -1.76 -2.38 6.49
C THR A 140 -1.41 -3.80 6.89
N GLY A 141 -1.04 -4.64 5.90
CA GLY A 141 -0.47 -5.97 6.10
C GLY A 141 0.94 -5.98 6.70
N ARG A 142 1.60 -4.83 6.85
CA ARG A 142 2.86 -4.70 7.59
C ARG A 142 2.67 -5.17 9.03
N ASP A 143 3.70 -5.72 9.67
CA ASP A 143 3.60 -6.22 11.04
C ASP A 143 4.34 -5.34 12.05
N VAL A 144 3.82 -5.36 13.28
CA VAL A 144 4.37 -4.55 14.39
C VAL A 144 5.84 -4.86 14.68
N PRO A 145 6.26 -6.15 14.80
CA PRO A 145 7.63 -6.48 15.22
C PRO A 145 8.73 -5.99 14.28
N ARG A 146 8.47 -5.85 12.98
CA ARG A 146 9.49 -5.59 11.97
C ARG A 146 9.36 -4.25 11.27
N MET A 147 8.15 -3.64 11.26
CA MET A 147 7.83 -2.54 10.35
C MET A 147 7.13 -1.35 11.00
N LEU A 148 6.86 -1.37 12.33
CA LEU A 148 6.08 -0.31 12.98
C LEU A 148 6.81 1.04 12.98
N ASP A 149 8.08 1.06 13.37
CA ASP A 149 8.84 2.31 13.54
C ASP A 149 9.16 2.94 12.19
N GLY A 150 9.56 2.13 11.21
CA GLY A 150 9.78 2.58 9.85
C GLY A 150 8.50 3.06 9.17
N THR A 151 7.35 2.40 9.40
CA THR A 151 6.06 2.85 8.87
C THR A 151 5.67 4.22 9.43
N LYS A 152 5.79 4.43 10.75
CA LYS A 152 5.53 5.74 11.37
C LYS A 152 6.45 6.83 10.84
N THR A 153 7.72 6.49 10.69
CA THR A 153 8.73 7.43 10.17
C THR A 153 8.39 7.82 8.73
N SER A 154 8.12 6.85 7.86
CA SER A 154 7.76 7.09 6.47
C SER A 154 6.49 7.96 6.33
N LEU A 155 5.42 7.65 7.07
CA LEU A 155 4.20 8.47 7.06
C LEU A 155 4.47 9.93 7.46
N ARG A 156 5.27 10.16 8.54
CA ARG A 156 5.61 11.52 9.00
C ARG A 156 6.48 12.28 8.00
N GLU A 157 7.51 11.64 7.48
CA GLU A 157 8.46 12.28 6.55
C GLU A 157 7.79 12.70 5.26
N HIS A 158 6.79 11.96 4.79
CA HIS A 158 6.00 12.31 3.61
C HIS A 158 4.85 13.29 3.92
N GLY A 159 4.61 13.61 5.19
CA GLY A 159 3.58 14.59 5.60
C GLY A 159 2.17 14.02 5.68
N PHE A 160 2.01 12.71 5.76
CA PHE A 160 0.72 12.12 6.10
C PHE A 160 0.35 12.47 7.55
N PRO A 161 -0.91 12.84 7.84
CA PRO A 161 -1.35 13.10 9.21
C PRO A 161 -1.18 11.85 10.07
N LEU A 162 -0.49 12.01 11.19
CA LEU A 162 -0.24 10.95 12.18
C LEU A 162 -0.09 11.58 13.57
N ASP A 163 -0.40 10.83 14.62
CA ASP A 163 -0.34 11.30 16.01
C ASP A 163 -1.30 12.49 16.32
N GLU A 164 -2.35 12.63 15.55
CA GLU A 164 -3.40 13.63 15.72
C GLU A 164 -4.73 12.97 16.12
N ALA A 165 -5.65 13.76 16.69
CA ALA A 165 -6.97 13.25 17.04
C ALA A 165 -7.73 12.78 15.76
N GLY A 166 -8.37 11.61 15.85
CA GLY A 166 -9.07 11.01 14.71
C GLY A 166 -8.16 10.30 13.71
N ILE A 167 -6.88 10.07 14.06
CA ILE A 167 -5.95 9.27 13.23
C ILE A 167 -5.59 7.98 13.95
N GLU A 168 -5.68 6.87 13.23
CA GLU A 168 -5.32 5.54 13.75
C GLU A 168 -4.38 4.82 12.76
N LEU A 169 -3.40 4.08 13.29
CA LEU A 169 -2.50 3.22 12.52
C LEU A 169 -2.61 1.78 13.03
N ARG A 170 -3.03 0.86 12.17
CA ARG A 170 -3.22 -0.56 12.46
C ARG A 170 -2.30 -1.42 11.60
N LEU A 171 -1.37 -2.12 12.25
CA LEU A 171 -0.50 -3.13 11.66
C LEU A 171 -0.89 -4.52 12.22
N LYS A 172 -0.53 -5.58 11.49
CA LYS A 172 -0.67 -6.94 12.01
C LYS A 172 0.14 -7.12 13.29
N PRO A 173 -0.39 -7.73 14.33
CA PRO A 173 0.37 -8.03 15.55
C PRO A 173 1.57 -8.93 15.30
N VAL A 174 1.44 -9.86 14.36
CA VAL A 174 2.48 -10.82 13.94
C VAL A 174 2.43 -11.04 12.43
N ALA A 175 3.59 -11.37 11.84
CA ALA A 175 3.75 -11.52 10.40
C ALA A 175 2.85 -12.61 9.79
N ASP A 176 2.65 -13.71 10.50
CA ASP A 176 1.99 -14.92 9.98
C ASP A 176 0.45 -14.83 9.92
N TRP A 177 -0.15 -13.75 10.40
CA TRP A 177 -1.58 -13.55 10.21
C TRP A 177 -1.92 -13.31 8.74
N ASP A 178 -3.05 -13.87 8.30
CA ASP A 178 -3.58 -13.59 6.98
C ASP A 178 -3.99 -12.12 6.86
N ASP A 179 -3.58 -11.46 5.78
CA ASP A 179 -3.78 -10.03 5.58
C ASP A 179 -5.26 -9.68 5.41
N ALA A 180 -6.00 -10.49 4.64
CA ALA A 180 -7.40 -10.23 4.34
C ALA A 180 -8.28 -10.43 5.58
N GLU A 181 -8.05 -11.50 6.34
CA GLU A 181 -8.80 -11.76 7.58
C GLU A 181 -8.47 -10.70 8.64
N PHE A 182 -7.21 -10.29 8.78
CA PHE A 182 -6.81 -9.20 9.68
C PHE A 182 -7.55 -7.91 9.35
N LYS A 183 -7.59 -7.52 8.06
CA LYS A 183 -8.28 -6.31 7.61
C LYS A 183 -9.79 -6.38 7.86
N VAL A 184 -10.40 -7.53 7.58
CA VAL A 184 -11.83 -7.76 7.88
C VAL A 184 -12.13 -7.62 9.39
N ASP A 185 -11.27 -8.18 10.25
CA ASP A 185 -11.51 -8.11 11.70
C ASP A 185 -11.41 -6.67 12.22
N VAL A 186 -10.40 -5.90 11.79
CA VAL A 186 -10.26 -4.48 12.15
C VAL A 186 -11.45 -3.65 11.63
N LEU A 187 -11.86 -3.85 10.39
CA LEU A 187 -12.99 -3.14 9.80
C LEU A 187 -14.31 -3.48 10.52
N ARG A 188 -14.50 -4.73 10.93
CA ARG A 188 -15.66 -5.17 11.72
C ARG A 188 -15.73 -4.49 13.10
N GLU A 189 -14.56 -4.29 13.76
CA GLU A 189 -14.50 -3.53 15.02
C GLU A 189 -14.98 -2.09 14.84
N CYS A 190 -14.76 -1.51 13.67
CA CYS A 190 -15.11 -0.12 13.35
C CYS A 190 -16.57 0.04 12.89
N ALA A 191 -17.18 -0.99 12.27
CA ALA A 191 -18.47 -0.90 11.57
C ALA A 191 -19.61 -0.28 12.42
N HIS A 192 -19.61 -0.52 13.73
CA HIS A 192 -20.64 0.02 14.63
C HIS A 192 -20.38 1.45 15.14
N ARG A 193 -19.19 2.00 14.87
CA ARG A 193 -18.77 3.32 15.38
C ARG A 193 -19.01 4.44 14.37
N PHE A 194 -19.08 4.09 13.09
CA PHE A 194 -19.14 5.05 12.00
C PHE A 194 -20.41 4.88 11.17
N SER A 195 -20.99 6.01 10.76
CA SER A 195 -22.16 6.02 9.87
C SER A 195 -21.78 5.69 8.43
N LYS A 196 -20.53 5.96 8.06
CA LYS A 196 -19.95 5.68 6.75
C LYS A 196 -18.49 5.32 6.86
N ILE A 197 -18.07 4.24 6.20
CA ILE A 197 -16.70 3.80 6.09
C ILE A 197 -16.36 3.65 4.60
N TYR A 198 -15.26 4.26 4.18
CA TYR A 198 -14.61 4.00 2.90
C TYR A 198 -13.31 3.25 3.13
N PHE A 199 -13.08 2.17 2.36
CA PHE A 199 -11.83 1.40 2.41
C PHE A 199 -11.15 1.44 1.05
N PHE A 200 -9.95 2.03 1.00
CA PHE A 200 -9.08 2.17 -0.17
C PHE A 200 -8.03 1.07 -0.14
N GLU A 201 -8.00 0.24 -1.18
CA GLU A 201 -7.21 -0.98 -1.22
C GLU A 201 -6.86 -1.35 -2.67
N ASN A 202 -5.66 -1.91 -2.91
CA ASN A 202 -5.21 -2.35 -4.23
C ASN A 202 -5.31 -3.87 -4.43
N GLU A 203 -5.33 -4.68 -3.35
CA GLU A 203 -5.30 -6.14 -3.45
C GLU A 203 -6.72 -6.73 -3.59
N PRO A 204 -7.06 -7.37 -4.75
CA PRO A 204 -8.38 -7.95 -4.96
C PRO A 204 -8.82 -8.97 -3.91
N VAL A 205 -7.88 -9.76 -3.38
CA VAL A 205 -8.18 -10.74 -2.31
C VAL A 205 -8.78 -10.05 -1.10
N ASN A 206 -8.20 -8.93 -0.68
CA ASN A 206 -8.69 -8.16 0.47
C ASN A 206 -10.06 -7.53 0.19
N LEU A 207 -10.20 -6.90 -0.99
CA LEU A 207 -11.48 -6.26 -1.39
C LEU A 207 -12.62 -7.25 -1.51
N ASN A 208 -12.39 -8.40 -2.15
CA ASN A 208 -13.41 -9.43 -2.31
C ASN A 208 -13.87 -9.99 -0.97
N LEU A 209 -12.94 -10.25 -0.04
CA LEU A 209 -13.27 -10.76 1.28
C LEU A 209 -14.05 -9.72 2.11
N VAL A 210 -13.66 -8.44 2.05
CA VAL A 210 -14.40 -7.36 2.72
C VAL A 210 -15.78 -7.20 2.09
N ALA A 211 -15.91 -7.22 0.75
CA ALA A 211 -17.21 -7.15 0.08
C ALA A 211 -18.17 -8.28 0.50
N GLU A 212 -17.63 -9.49 0.71
CA GLU A 212 -18.41 -10.64 1.15
C GLU A 212 -18.85 -10.51 2.61
N LYS A 213 -17.93 -10.14 3.51
CA LYS A 213 -18.14 -10.21 4.96
C LYS A 213 -18.71 -8.93 5.58
N LEU A 214 -18.50 -7.78 4.93
CA LEU A 214 -18.88 -6.44 5.42
C LEU A 214 -19.44 -5.59 4.28
N PRO A 215 -20.61 -5.98 3.70
CA PRO A 215 -21.17 -5.33 2.51
C PRO A 215 -21.60 -3.86 2.73
N GLU A 216 -21.67 -3.40 3.98
CA GLU A 216 -21.95 -2.01 4.34
C GLU A 216 -20.74 -1.07 4.14
N ILE A 217 -19.52 -1.60 4.00
CA ILE A 217 -18.32 -0.80 3.78
C ILE A 217 -18.21 -0.44 2.30
N ALA A 218 -18.04 0.84 2.02
CA ALA A 218 -17.82 1.31 0.66
C ALA A 218 -16.35 1.06 0.25
N LEU A 219 -16.17 0.32 -0.84
CA LEU A 219 -14.84 -0.07 -1.32
C LEU A 219 -14.38 0.83 -2.46
N VAL A 220 -13.11 1.22 -2.43
CA VAL A 220 -12.43 1.94 -3.50
C VAL A 220 -11.21 1.14 -3.93
N TYR A 221 -11.24 0.63 -5.14
CA TYR A 221 -10.13 -0.11 -5.74
C TYR A 221 -9.09 0.86 -6.28
N ILE A 222 -7.85 0.69 -5.83
CA ILE A 222 -6.69 1.36 -6.41
C ILE A 222 -6.13 0.45 -7.49
N ASP A 223 -6.30 0.85 -8.75
CA ASP A 223 -5.82 0.10 -9.93
C ASP A 223 -4.30 0.30 -10.07
N SER A 224 -3.57 -0.42 -9.24
CA SER A 224 -2.11 -0.41 -9.13
C SER A 224 -1.55 -1.83 -9.13
N CYS A 225 -0.35 -2.05 -8.60
CA CYS A 225 0.26 -3.36 -8.47
C CYS A 225 -0.49 -4.23 -7.45
N HIS A 226 -0.78 -5.48 -7.80
CA HIS A 226 -1.39 -6.47 -6.91
C HIS A 226 -0.89 -7.88 -7.21
N SER A 227 -1.19 -8.85 -6.33
CA SER A 227 -0.65 -10.22 -6.40
C SER A 227 -1.10 -11.03 -7.62
N GLY A 228 -2.17 -10.65 -8.27
CA GLY A 228 -2.78 -11.42 -9.36
C GLY A 228 -3.46 -12.73 -8.93
N ARG A 229 -3.55 -13.01 -7.62
CA ARG A 229 -4.18 -14.23 -7.08
C ARG A 229 -5.67 -14.29 -7.35
N GLU A 230 -6.33 -13.14 -7.34
CA GLU A 230 -7.75 -12.99 -7.63
C GLU A 230 -8.00 -11.80 -8.57
N GLN A 231 -9.22 -11.77 -9.13
CA GLN A 231 -9.75 -10.62 -9.85
C GLN A 231 -10.87 -9.99 -9.01
N ILE A 232 -11.12 -8.70 -9.22
CA ILE A 232 -12.27 -8.03 -8.60
C ILE A 232 -13.57 -8.70 -9.07
N THR A 233 -14.40 -9.11 -8.12
CA THR A 233 -15.64 -9.87 -8.39
C THR A 233 -16.88 -8.98 -8.51
N SER A 234 -16.80 -7.70 -8.12
CA SER A 234 -17.90 -6.74 -8.15
C SER A 234 -17.49 -5.44 -8.84
N THR A 235 -18.48 -4.64 -9.27
CA THR A 235 -18.20 -3.29 -9.77
C THR A 235 -17.88 -2.38 -8.58
N LEU A 236 -16.65 -1.89 -8.52
CA LEU A 236 -16.16 -0.99 -7.48
C LEU A 236 -15.85 0.40 -8.04
N ASP A 237 -15.93 1.40 -7.20
CA ASP A 237 -15.27 2.68 -7.47
C ASP A 237 -13.78 2.42 -7.68
N THR A 238 -13.22 2.92 -8.78
CA THR A 238 -11.83 2.65 -9.16
C THR A 238 -11.09 3.95 -9.41
N ILE A 239 -9.89 4.07 -8.85
CA ILE A 239 -8.96 5.18 -9.09
C ILE A 239 -7.56 4.64 -9.39
N GLN A 240 -6.72 5.43 -10.06
CA GLN A 240 -5.31 5.11 -10.33
C GLN A 240 -4.34 5.98 -9.52
N HIS A 241 -4.82 7.12 -9.02
CA HIS A 241 -4.08 8.09 -8.22
C HIS A 241 -5.06 8.92 -7.40
N PHE A 242 -4.54 9.73 -6.46
CA PHE A 242 -5.35 10.53 -5.53
C PHE A 242 -5.47 12.00 -5.91
N GLU A 243 -5.25 12.35 -7.18
CA GLU A 243 -5.45 13.72 -7.65
C GLU A 243 -6.94 14.08 -7.69
N PHE A 244 -7.31 15.13 -6.99
CA PHE A 244 -8.67 15.65 -6.86
C PHE A 244 -8.71 17.15 -7.15
N SER A 245 -9.92 17.71 -7.36
CA SER A 245 -10.08 19.16 -7.61
C SER A 245 -10.25 19.89 -6.28
N ALA A 246 -9.20 20.60 -5.84
CA ALA A 246 -9.26 21.37 -4.60
C ALA A 246 -10.12 22.65 -4.70
N GLU A 247 -10.47 23.11 -5.90
CA GLU A 247 -11.22 24.34 -6.13
C GLU A 247 -12.72 24.21 -5.81
N GLU A 248 -13.21 23.00 -5.57
CA GLU A 248 -14.63 22.73 -5.28
C GLU A 248 -14.95 22.65 -3.77
N PHE A 249 -13.92 22.83 -2.86
CA PHE A 249 -14.10 22.55 -1.42
C PHE A 249 -13.50 23.65 -0.51
#